data_2908d0011cebf5a466442145b85eb08c
#
_entry.id   2908d0011cebf5a466442145b85eb08c
#
_cell.length_a   1.000
_cell.length_b   1.000
_cell.length_c   1.000
_cell.angle_alpha   90.00
_cell.angle_beta   90.00
_cell.angle_gamma   90.00
#
_symmetry.space_group_name_H-M   'P 1'
#
loop_
_entity.id
_entity.type
_entity.pdbx_description
1 polymer ?
#
loop_
_entity_poly.entity_id
_entity_poly.type
_entity_poly.pdbx_seq_one_letter_code
_entity_poly.pdbx_strand_id
1 'polypeptide(L)'
;GLLFLSACIIPNLFAGVTQKKEKPVMFQVRKDIKYQVIDNFGASDAWRIAFVGRYWPVEKREKIADLLFSTKMDTNGNPIGIGLSNWRVNIGAGSFENRENKEVTSTWNRTECFLSPDGSYDFSKQAGQQWFMKAAKERGVDDFLFFTNSAPYFMTRSGSTLASDKKRINLQHDKFDDFADFLALTTKHFIDEGFNVRYISPINEPQIDWGENKWQEGSFATNQDA
;
A
#
# COMPACT_ATOMS: atom_id res chain seq x y z
N GLY A 1 -1.41 -17.11 -78.25
CA GLY A 1 -1.88 -17.90 -77.14
C GLY A 1 -2.32 -17.02 -75.99
N LEU A 2 -3.65 -16.79 -75.81
CA LEU A 2 -4.19 -16.10 -74.62
C LEU A 2 -4.29 -17.09 -73.44
N LEU A 3 -3.64 -16.76 -72.34
CA LEU A 3 -3.86 -17.43 -71.06
C LEU A 3 -4.97 -16.72 -70.29
N PHE A 4 -6.09 -17.39 -70.07
CA PHE A 4 -7.13 -16.95 -69.16
C PHE A 4 -6.72 -17.37 -67.72
N LEU A 5 -6.44 -16.40 -66.83
CA LEU A 5 -6.37 -16.66 -65.42
C LEU A 5 -7.80 -16.55 -64.82
N SER A 6 -8.31 -17.69 -64.40
CA SER A 6 -9.58 -17.77 -63.64
C SER A 6 -9.32 -17.38 -62.21
N ALA A 7 -9.84 -16.23 -61.75
CA ALA A 7 -9.81 -15.82 -60.36
C ALA A 7 -10.95 -16.52 -59.61
N CYS A 8 -10.62 -17.47 -58.74
CA CYS A 8 -11.54 -18.02 -57.75
C CYS A 8 -11.88 -16.95 -56.72
N ILE A 9 -13.10 -16.47 -56.74
CA ILE A 9 -13.67 -15.64 -55.68
C ILE A 9 -14.12 -16.58 -54.56
N ILE A 10 -13.41 -16.57 -53.46
CA ILE A 10 -13.85 -17.25 -52.20
C ILE A 10 -14.83 -16.31 -51.52
N PRO A 11 -16.09 -16.68 -51.29
CA PRO A 11 -17.00 -15.84 -50.51
C PRO A 11 -16.57 -15.87 -49.05
N ASN A 12 -16.23 -14.71 -48.49
CA ASN A 12 -16.02 -14.52 -47.08
C ASN A 12 -17.34 -14.80 -46.33
N LEU A 13 -17.42 -15.95 -45.68
CA LEU A 13 -18.43 -16.19 -44.66
C LEU A 13 -18.06 -15.40 -43.40
N PHE A 14 -18.41 -14.13 -43.34
CA PHE A 14 -18.53 -13.45 -42.06
C PHE A 14 -19.79 -13.96 -41.38
N ALA A 15 -19.64 -14.96 -40.49
CA ALA A 15 -20.65 -15.30 -39.51
C ALA A 15 -20.81 -14.07 -38.60
N GLY A 16 -21.90 -13.35 -38.79
CA GLY A 16 -22.23 -12.19 -37.96
C GLY A 16 -22.37 -12.65 -36.51
N VAL A 17 -21.38 -12.35 -35.69
CA VAL A 17 -21.51 -12.42 -34.24
C VAL A 17 -22.54 -11.34 -33.87
N THR A 18 -23.79 -11.75 -33.68
CA THR A 18 -24.82 -10.91 -33.08
C THR A 18 -24.39 -10.61 -31.67
N GLN A 19 -23.75 -9.46 -31.44
CA GLN A 19 -23.55 -8.93 -30.10
C GLN A 19 -24.93 -8.79 -29.46
N LYS A 20 -25.22 -9.63 -28.48
CA LYS A 20 -26.38 -9.50 -27.61
C LYS A 20 -26.27 -8.11 -26.98
N LYS A 21 -27.13 -7.15 -27.36
CA LYS A 21 -27.22 -5.86 -26.70
C LYS A 21 -27.55 -6.13 -25.23
N GLU A 22 -26.55 -5.97 -24.37
CA GLU A 22 -26.78 -6.02 -22.93
C GLU A 22 -27.76 -4.91 -22.56
N LYS A 23 -28.76 -5.24 -21.76
CA LYS A 23 -29.70 -4.24 -21.26
C LYS A 23 -28.92 -3.29 -20.36
N PRO A 24 -29.11 -1.96 -20.49
CA PRO A 24 -28.44 -1.03 -19.60
C PRO A 24 -28.83 -1.31 -18.15
N VAL A 25 -27.83 -1.43 -17.28
CA VAL A 25 -28.05 -1.57 -15.84
C VAL A 25 -28.38 -0.17 -15.31
N MET A 26 -29.59 -0.03 -14.76
CA MET A 26 -30.05 1.23 -14.16
C MET A 26 -29.74 1.24 -12.67
N PHE A 27 -28.98 2.24 -12.23
CA PHE A 27 -28.74 2.51 -10.81
C PHE A 27 -29.60 3.71 -10.38
N GLN A 28 -30.32 3.57 -9.27
CA GLN A 28 -31.05 4.66 -8.67
C GLN A 28 -30.40 5.07 -7.34
N VAL A 29 -29.93 6.30 -7.26
CA VAL A 29 -29.41 6.88 -6.02
C VAL A 29 -30.60 7.44 -5.21
N ARG A 30 -30.86 6.86 -4.04
CA ARG A 30 -31.90 7.26 -3.12
C ARG A 30 -31.32 8.22 -2.07
N LYS A 31 -31.39 9.52 -2.32
CA LYS A 31 -30.88 10.57 -1.42
C LYS A 31 -31.68 10.73 -0.13
N ASP A 32 -32.89 10.22 -0.11
CA ASP A 32 -33.86 10.24 1.02
C ASP A 32 -33.53 9.14 2.05
N ILE A 33 -32.78 8.13 1.70
CA ILE A 33 -32.38 7.03 2.58
C ILE A 33 -30.95 7.23 3.05
N LYS A 34 -30.75 7.30 4.36
CA LYS A 34 -29.44 7.42 5.00
C LYS A 34 -29.17 6.16 5.81
N TYR A 35 -27.96 5.64 5.68
CA TYR A 35 -27.45 4.52 6.47
C TYR A 35 -26.33 5.01 7.41
N GLN A 36 -25.24 4.26 7.53
CA GLN A 36 -24.07 4.66 8.32
C GLN A 36 -23.36 5.88 7.70
N VAL A 37 -22.67 6.62 8.54
CA VAL A 37 -21.72 7.64 8.08
C VAL A 37 -20.46 6.97 7.60
N ILE A 38 -20.02 7.30 6.39
CA ILE A 38 -18.71 6.87 5.88
C ILE A 38 -17.67 7.82 6.45
N ASP A 39 -16.68 7.26 7.17
CA ASP A 39 -15.65 8.05 7.83
C ASP A 39 -14.65 8.62 6.81
N ASN A 40 -14.13 7.76 5.93
CA ASN A 40 -13.16 8.15 4.91
C ASN A 40 -13.16 7.20 3.71
N PHE A 41 -12.47 7.63 2.63
CA PHE A 41 -12.08 6.80 1.50
C PHE A 41 -10.55 6.79 1.43
N GLY A 42 -9.93 5.65 1.68
CA GLY A 42 -8.49 5.53 1.75
C GLY A 42 -7.91 4.48 0.83
N ALA A 43 -6.60 4.54 0.69
CA ALA A 43 -5.80 3.50 0.06
C ALA A 43 -4.48 3.31 0.82
N SER A 44 -3.82 2.18 0.58
CA SER A 44 -2.52 1.87 1.15
C SER A 44 -1.41 2.18 0.15
N ASP A 45 -0.31 2.74 0.65
CA ASP A 45 0.91 2.94 -0.14
C ASP A 45 1.64 1.63 -0.45
N ALA A 46 1.38 0.60 0.34
CA ALA A 46 1.89 -0.76 0.32
C ALA A 46 3.00 -0.99 -0.71
N TRP A 47 4.18 -0.60 -0.30
CA TRP A 47 5.57 -0.71 -0.75
C TRP A 47 5.94 0.08 -2.00
N ARG A 48 5.14 0.13 -3.05
CA ARG A 48 5.54 0.70 -4.37
C ARG A 48 5.79 2.19 -4.31
N ILE A 49 5.01 2.88 -3.49
CA ILE A 49 5.12 4.34 -3.32
C ILE A 49 6.47 4.75 -2.72
N ALA A 50 7.03 3.94 -1.83
CA ALA A 50 8.37 4.21 -1.29
C ALA A 50 9.43 4.28 -2.41
N PHE A 51 9.39 3.35 -3.36
CA PHE A 51 10.29 3.34 -4.51
C PHE A 51 9.99 4.49 -5.49
N VAL A 52 8.72 4.68 -5.85
CA VAL A 52 8.28 5.75 -6.75
C VAL A 52 8.67 7.11 -6.17
N GLY A 53 8.39 7.34 -4.90
CA GLY A 53 8.69 8.60 -4.19
C GLY A 53 10.19 8.90 -4.08
N ARG A 54 11.03 7.86 -4.06
CA ARG A 54 12.48 8.03 -3.96
C ARG A 54 13.18 8.22 -5.31
N TYR A 55 12.75 7.52 -6.36
CA TYR A 55 13.53 7.37 -7.58
C TYR A 55 12.89 7.97 -8.83
N TRP A 56 11.58 8.23 -8.83
CA TRP A 56 10.93 8.77 -10.00
C TRP A 56 11.07 10.29 -10.10
N PRO A 57 11.06 10.86 -11.33
CA PRO A 57 11.08 12.30 -11.54
C PRO A 57 9.94 13.00 -10.78
N VAL A 58 10.21 14.21 -10.27
CA VAL A 58 9.27 14.98 -9.45
C VAL A 58 7.94 15.18 -10.18
N GLU A 59 7.98 15.51 -11.48
CA GLU A 59 6.79 15.77 -12.29
C GLU A 59 5.86 14.54 -12.36
N LYS A 60 6.43 13.34 -12.35
CA LYS A 60 5.65 12.09 -12.35
C LYS A 60 5.07 11.82 -10.97
N ARG A 61 5.83 12.07 -9.91
CA ARG A 61 5.36 11.91 -8.52
C ARG A 61 4.22 12.87 -8.21
N GLU A 62 4.36 14.15 -8.60
CA GLU A 62 3.31 15.18 -8.46
C GLU A 62 2.03 14.77 -9.19
N LYS A 63 2.16 14.28 -10.43
CA LYS A 63 1.00 13.81 -11.19
C LYS A 63 0.31 12.61 -10.55
N ILE A 64 1.06 11.67 -9.98
CA ILE A 64 0.48 10.55 -9.23
C ILE A 64 -0.22 11.06 -7.98
N ALA A 65 0.39 12.00 -7.24
CA ALA A 65 -0.21 12.60 -6.06
C ALA A 65 -1.50 13.37 -6.41
N ASP A 66 -1.53 14.08 -7.53
CA ASP A 66 -2.76 14.73 -8.01
C ASP A 66 -3.86 13.72 -8.32
N LEU A 67 -3.54 12.63 -9.02
CA LEU A 67 -4.51 11.59 -9.36
C LEU A 67 -5.09 10.89 -8.12
N LEU A 68 -4.30 10.72 -7.08
CA LEU A 68 -4.72 10.05 -5.85
C LEU A 68 -5.46 10.99 -4.89
N PHE A 69 -4.94 12.19 -4.68
CA PHE A 69 -5.35 13.01 -3.54
C PHE A 69 -6.13 14.27 -3.92
N SER A 70 -6.02 14.77 -5.16
CA SER A 70 -6.67 16.02 -5.53
C SER A 70 -8.19 15.90 -5.54
N THR A 71 -8.85 16.87 -4.89
CA THR A 71 -10.32 17.09 -4.97
C THR A 71 -10.68 18.20 -5.95
N LYS A 72 -9.70 18.77 -6.66
CA LYS A 72 -9.90 19.86 -7.61
C LYS A 72 -10.52 19.37 -8.91
N MET A 73 -11.19 20.29 -9.60
CA MET A 73 -11.70 20.09 -10.97
C MET A 73 -10.79 20.79 -11.98
N ASP A 74 -10.73 20.26 -13.20
CA ASP A 74 -10.11 20.94 -14.32
C ASP A 74 -11.00 22.06 -14.88
N THR A 75 -10.53 22.77 -15.90
CA THR A 75 -11.27 23.87 -16.56
C THR A 75 -12.57 23.42 -17.23
N ASN A 76 -12.74 22.12 -17.50
CA ASN A 76 -13.92 21.53 -18.10
C ASN A 76 -14.87 20.95 -17.06
N GLY A 77 -14.54 21.04 -15.76
CA GLY A 77 -15.32 20.49 -14.67
C GLY A 77 -15.11 18.99 -14.42
N ASN A 78 -14.04 18.39 -14.96
CA ASN A 78 -13.71 17.00 -14.67
C ASN A 78 -12.80 16.92 -13.43
N PRO A 79 -12.96 15.90 -12.57
CA PRO A 79 -12.08 15.71 -11.43
C PRO A 79 -10.64 15.44 -11.87
N ILE A 80 -9.67 16.12 -11.24
CA ILE A 80 -8.23 15.89 -11.48
C ILE A 80 -7.79 14.59 -10.84
N GLY A 81 -8.32 14.27 -9.67
CA GLY A 81 -8.00 13.07 -8.91
C GLY A 81 -9.22 12.40 -8.29
N ILE A 82 -8.98 11.26 -7.64
CA ILE A 82 -10.05 10.51 -6.97
C ILE A 82 -10.34 11.02 -5.55
N GLY A 83 -9.54 11.95 -5.01
CA GLY A 83 -9.78 12.63 -3.75
C GLY A 83 -9.76 11.71 -2.53
N LEU A 84 -8.74 10.86 -2.41
CA LEU A 84 -8.57 10.06 -1.19
C LEU A 84 -8.49 10.97 0.03
N SER A 85 -9.17 10.60 1.11
CA SER A 85 -9.22 11.34 2.37
C SER A 85 -8.46 10.67 3.52
N ASN A 86 -7.99 9.43 3.32
CA ASN A 86 -7.12 8.70 4.25
C ASN A 86 -5.98 8.02 3.48
N TRP A 87 -4.77 8.08 4.05
CA TRP A 87 -3.62 7.40 3.49
C TRP A 87 -3.01 6.42 4.49
N ARG A 88 -2.93 5.14 4.10
CA ARG A 88 -2.40 4.07 4.94
C ARG A 88 -0.93 3.87 4.64
N VAL A 89 -0.09 4.06 5.66
CA VAL A 89 1.38 4.15 5.60
C VAL A 89 2.02 2.96 6.31
N ASN A 90 2.96 2.28 5.63
CA ASN A 90 3.70 1.17 6.22
C ASN A 90 4.85 1.68 7.09
N ILE A 91 4.83 1.35 8.39
CA ILE A 91 6.00 1.49 9.27
C ILE A 91 6.87 0.25 9.03
N GLY A 92 7.96 0.38 8.30
CA GLY A 92 8.80 -0.75 7.88
C GLY A 92 9.50 -1.44 9.03
N ALA A 93 9.78 -2.71 8.84
CA ALA A 93 10.42 -3.59 9.82
C ALA A 93 11.92 -3.87 9.54
N GLY A 94 12.48 -3.30 8.46
CA GLY A 94 13.91 -3.39 8.18
C GLY A 94 14.31 -4.56 7.27
N SER A 95 13.42 -5.08 6.45
CA SER A 95 13.80 -6.07 5.43
C SER A 95 14.78 -5.49 4.41
N PHE A 96 14.87 -4.17 4.29
CA PHE A 96 15.86 -3.52 3.45
C PHE A 96 17.27 -3.58 4.06
N GLU A 97 17.40 -3.37 5.38
CA GLU A 97 18.66 -3.45 6.10
C GLU A 97 19.09 -4.91 6.31
N ASN A 98 18.15 -5.81 6.57
CA ASN A 98 18.40 -7.23 6.82
C ASN A 98 18.59 -8.03 5.53
N ARG A 99 19.48 -7.57 4.64
CA ARG A 99 19.70 -8.14 3.29
C ARG A 99 20.30 -9.53 3.31
N GLU A 100 21.03 -9.89 4.34
CA GLU A 100 21.69 -11.19 4.48
C GLU A 100 20.68 -12.31 4.61
N ASN A 101 19.55 -12.03 5.24
CA ASN A 101 18.40 -12.94 5.37
C ASN A 101 17.47 -12.93 4.14
N LYS A 102 17.91 -12.81 2.96
CA LYS A 102 17.26 -12.85 1.62
C LYS A 102 15.79 -13.33 1.53
N GLU A 103 15.02 -13.20 2.61
CA GLU A 103 13.70 -13.81 2.75
C GLU A 103 12.62 -13.03 2.00
N VAL A 104 12.65 -11.68 2.04
CA VAL A 104 11.80 -10.89 1.16
C VAL A 104 12.42 -10.84 -0.22
N THR A 105 11.90 -11.65 -1.14
CA THR A 105 12.48 -11.87 -2.47
C THR A 105 12.35 -10.66 -3.39
N SER A 106 11.26 -9.89 -3.26
CA SER A 106 11.03 -8.69 -4.06
C SER A 106 11.70 -7.47 -3.43
N THR A 107 12.71 -6.92 -4.10
CA THR A 107 13.37 -5.68 -3.66
C THR A 107 12.42 -4.48 -3.57
N TRP A 108 11.32 -4.48 -4.33
CA TRP A 108 10.29 -3.46 -4.31
C TRP A 108 9.40 -3.50 -3.05
N ASN A 109 9.41 -4.62 -2.34
CA ASN A 109 8.59 -4.86 -1.17
C ASN A 109 9.41 -4.83 0.12
N ARG A 110 10.72 -4.56 0.01
CA ARG A 110 11.57 -4.35 1.18
C ARG A 110 11.38 -2.94 1.71
N THR A 111 11.33 -2.82 3.02
CA THR A 111 11.16 -1.54 3.71
C THR A 111 12.32 -1.25 4.64
N GLU A 112 12.65 0.04 4.76
CA GLU A 112 13.59 0.54 5.77
C GLU A 112 12.88 0.59 7.13
N CYS A 113 13.60 0.43 8.25
CA CYS A 113 13.09 0.62 9.60
C CYS A 113 13.64 1.92 10.18
N PHE A 114 12.77 2.73 10.79
CA PHE A 114 13.20 3.97 11.46
C PHE A 114 14.08 3.73 12.68
N LEU A 115 13.90 2.59 13.36
CA LEU A 115 14.68 2.20 14.51
C LEU A 115 15.85 1.29 14.08
N SER A 116 17.02 1.54 14.66
CA SER A 116 18.22 0.73 14.47
C SER A 116 18.41 -0.25 15.66
N PRO A 117 19.21 -1.33 15.50
CA PRO A 117 19.43 -2.30 16.59
C PRO A 117 20.11 -1.70 17.84
N ASP A 118 20.79 -0.58 17.73
CA ASP A 118 21.41 0.16 18.83
C ASP A 118 20.44 1.08 19.58
N GLY A 119 19.16 1.10 19.19
CA GLY A 119 18.12 1.92 19.78
C GLY A 119 18.02 3.34 19.21
N SER A 120 18.87 3.72 18.25
CA SER A 120 18.80 5.02 17.59
C SER A 120 17.69 5.09 16.54
N TYR A 121 17.03 6.26 16.44
CA TYR A 121 16.04 6.54 15.41
C TYR A 121 16.64 7.38 14.29
N ASP A 122 16.35 6.99 13.05
CA ASP A 122 16.69 7.74 11.83
C ASP A 122 15.43 7.99 10.99
N PHE A 123 14.84 9.15 11.18
CA PHE A 123 13.65 9.58 10.43
C PHE A 123 13.96 10.15 9.04
N SER A 124 15.20 10.09 8.56
CA SER A 124 15.52 10.34 7.15
C SER A 124 15.20 9.14 6.25
N LYS A 125 15.03 7.96 6.83
CA LYS A 125 14.65 6.73 6.14
C LYS A 125 13.24 6.81 5.55
N GLN A 126 12.91 5.88 4.66
CA GLN A 126 11.63 5.83 3.95
C GLN A 126 11.27 7.15 3.24
N ALA A 127 12.26 7.88 2.77
CA ALA A 127 12.12 9.22 2.19
C ALA A 127 11.07 9.29 1.07
N GLY A 128 10.94 8.22 0.26
CA GLY A 128 9.94 8.17 -0.80
C GLY A 128 8.50 8.09 -0.29
N GLN A 129 8.26 7.31 0.77
CA GLN A 129 6.97 7.22 1.42
C GLN A 129 6.61 8.54 2.13
N GLN A 130 7.57 9.13 2.83
CA GLN A 130 7.39 10.43 3.48
C GLN A 130 7.09 11.54 2.47
N TRP A 131 7.69 11.48 1.26
CA TRP A 131 7.36 12.41 0.20
C TRP A 131 5.88 12.35 -0.17
N PHE A 132 5.31 11.12 -0.34
CA PHE A 132 3.89 10.96 -0.64
C PHE A 132 2.98 11.33 0.54
N MET A 133 3.40 11.13 1.78
CA MET A 133 2.66 11.62 2.95
C MET A 133 2.54 13.15 2.91
N LYS A 134 3.63 13.87 2.64
CA LYS A 134 3.63 15.34 2.50
C LYS A 134 2.75 15.79 1.34
N ALA A 135 2.91 15.17 0.17
CA ALA A 135 2.10 15.47 -1.02
C ALA A 135 0.60 15.20 -0.81
N ALA A 136 0.25 14.16 -0.04
CA ALA A 136 -1.13 13.86 0.35
C ALA A 136 -1.70 14.96 1.26
N LYS A 137 -0.96 15.33 2.31
CA LYS A 137 -1.35 16.40 3.24
C LYS A 137 -1.55 17.75 2.52
N GLU A 138 -0.66 18.13 1.60
CA GLU A 138 -0.76 19.34 0.78
C GLU A 138 -2.00 19.35 -0.11
N ARG A 139 -2.57 18.20 -0.42
CA ARG A 139 -3.77 18.03 -1.25
C ARG A 139 -5.06 17.81 -0.44
N GLY A 140 -4.98 17.92 0.89
CA GLY A 140 -6.13 17.86 1.78
C GLY A 140 -6.47 16.47 2.31
N VAL A 141 -5.51 15.54 2.31
CA VAL A 141 -5.64 14.31 3.09
C VAL A 141 -5.47 14.63 4.57
N ASP A 142 -6.55 14.49 5.33
CA ASP A 142 -6.58 14.87 6.73
C ASP A 142 -6.17 13.72 7.66
N ASP A 143 -6.45 12.47 7.29
CA ASP A 143 -6.25 11.31 8.14
C ASP A 143 -5.16 10.37 7.61
N PHE A 144 -4.32 9.87 8.52
CA PHE A 144 -3.31 8.85 8.24
C PHE A 144 -3.55 7.62 9.12
N LEU A 145 -3.37 6.44 8.54
CA LEU A 145 -3.35 5.17 9.24
C LEU A 145 -1.95 4.58 9.14
N PHE A 146 -1.29 4.37 10.26
CA PHE A 146 -0.01 3.67 10.30
C PHE A 146 -0.21 2.18 10.55
N PHE A 147 0.58 1.35 9.86
CA PHE A 147 0.53 -0.09 10.08
C PHE A 147 1.91 -0.72 9.97
N THR A 148 2.07 -1.90 10.54
CA THR A 148 3.26 -2.73 10.34
C THR A 148 2.88 -4.07 9.73
N ASN A 149 3.77 -4.61 8.91
CA ASN A 149 3.68 -6.00 8.45
C ASN A 149 4.40 -6.95 9.42
N SER A 150 5.42 -6.46 10.12
CA SER A 150 6.21 -7.20 11.10
C SER A 150 6.81 -6.24 12.11
N ALA A 151 7.20 -6.75 13.28
CA ALA A 151 8.11 -6.03 14.15
C ALA A 151 9.50 -5.89 13.49
N PRO A 152 10.32 -4.89 13.91
CA PRO A 152 11.70 -4.77 13.46
C PRO A 152 12.45 -6.11 13.54
N TYR A 153 13.18 -6.48 12.49
CA TYR A 153 13.81 -7.81 12.36
C TYR A 153 14.63 -8.25 13.59
N PHE A 154 15.29 -7.31 14.26
CA PHE A 154 16.10 -7.56 15.44
C PHE A 154 15.27 -7.78 16.72
N MET A 155 13.98 -7.50 16.72
CA MET A 155 13.02 -7.81 17.77
C MET A 155 12.29 -9.13 17.52
N THR A 156 12.48 -9.75 16.35
CA THR A 156 11.75 -10.96 15.98
C THR A 156 12.45 -12.21 16.49
N ARG A 157 11.68 -13.27 16.68
CA ARG A 157 12.17 -14.59 17.08
C ARG A 157 13.01 -15.27 15.99
N SER A 158 12.67 -15.03 14.75
CA SER A 158 13.39 -15.58 13.60
C SER A 158 14.65 -14.79 13.21
N GLY A 159 14.82 -13.58 13.75
CA GLY A 159 15.82 -12.61 13.28
C GLY A 159 15.47 -12.04 11.89
N SER A 160 14.25 -12.26 11.43
CA SER A 160 13.75 -11.86 10.12
C SER A 160 12.41 -11.13 10.24
N THR A 161 12.06 -10.36 9.21
CA THR A 161 10.75 -9.72 9.08
C THR A 161 9.66 -10.70 8.62
N LEU A 162 10.00 -11.97 8.45
CA LEU A 162 9.07 -13.05 8.11
C LEU A 162 8.89 -14.01 9.28
N ALA A 163 7.63 -14.39 9.52
CA ALA A 163 7.33 -15.42 10.49
C ALA A 163 7.90 -16.78 10.08
N SER A 164 8.52 -17.47 11.03
CA SER A 164 9.09 -18.80 10.80
C SER A 164 8.09 -19.94 11.05
N ASP A 165 6.97 -19.67 11.74
CA ASP A 165 5.92 -20.64 12.04
C ASP A 165 4.54 -19.98 12.14
N LYS A 166 3.48 -20.80 12.13
CA LYS A 166 2.06 -20.39 12.26
C LYS A 166 1.51 -20.56 13.67
N LYS A 167 2.34 -20.73 14.68
CA LYS A 167 1.88 -21.09 16.02
C LYS A 167 1.77 -19.90 16.96
N ARG A 168 2.58 -18.88 16.73
CA ARG A 168 2.68 -17.70 17.59
C ARG A 168 3.29 -16.52 16.85
N ILE A 169 3.11 -15.33 17.39
CA ILE A 169 3.70 -14.10 16.85
C ILE A 169 5.23 -14.21 16.67
N ASN A 170 5.76 -13.63 15.63
CA ASN A 170 7.21 -13.59 15.37
C ASN A 170 7.94 -12.51 16.20
N LEU A 171 7.37 -12.07 17.31
CA LEU A 171 7.97 -11.14 18.27
C LEU A 171 8.60 -11.92 19.41
N GLN A 172 9.81 -11.52 19.87
CA GLN A 172 10.43 -12.06 21.07
C GLN A 172 9.60 -11.70 22.30
N HIS A 173 9.51 -12.61 23.26
CA HIS A 173 8.62 -12.45 24.43
C HIS A 173 8.99 -11.23 25.30
N ASP A 174 10.25 -10.86 25.35
CA ASP A 174 10.78 -9.71 26.10
C ASP A 174 10.78 -8.40 25.29
N LYS A 175 10.19 -8.40 24.10
CA LYS A 175 10.21 -7.27 23.15
C LYS A 175 8.82 -6.65 22.87
N PHE A 176 7.79 -7.05 23.62
CA PHE A 176 6.45 -6.49 23.42
C PHE A 176 6.40 -4.99 23.76
N ASP A 177 6.96 -4.61 24.89
CA ASP A 177 7.02 -3.20 25.32
C ASP A 177 7.91 -2.38 24.37
N ASP A 178 9.08 -2.91 23.98
CA ASP A 178 9.97 -2.25 23.01
C ASP A 178 9.29 -2.04 21.66
N PHE A 179 8.46 -2.99 21.21
CA PHE A 179 7.70 -2.86 19.96
C PHE A 179 6.56 -1.85 20.09
N ALA A 180 5.86 -1.83 21.24
CA ALA A 180 4.85 -0.82 21.50
C ALA A 180 5.48 0.60 21.54
N ASP A 181 6.64 0.76 22.17
CA ASP A 181 7.40 2.00 22.19
C ASP A 181 7.85 2.42 20.78
N PHE A 182 8.31 1.48 19.96
CA PHE A 182 8.65 1.77 18.55
C PHE A 182 7.47 2.33 17.79
N LEU A 183 6.27 1.74 17.92
CA LEU A 183 5.05 2.23 17.28
C LEU A 183 4.66 3.61 17.81
N ALA A 184 4.70 3.78 19.14
CA ALA A 184 4.32 5.02 19.80
C ALA A 184 5.27 6.17 19.44
N LEU A 185 6.58 5.95 19.53
CA LEU A 185 7.59 6.98 19.24
C LEU A 185 7.62 7.36 17.76
N THR A 186 7.49 6.37 16.85
CA THR A 186 7.38 6.65 15.43
C THR A 186 6.12 7.47 15.13
N THR A 187 4.99 7.08 15.69
CA THR A 187 3.72 7.81 15.52
C THR A 187 3.81 9.22 16.07
N LYS A 188 4.37 9.36 17.29
CA LYS A 188 4.55 10.68 17.92
C LYS A 188 5.40 11.60 17.06
N HIS A 189 6.49 11.11 16.49
CA HIS A 189 7.34 11.90 15.60
C HIS A 189 6.53 12.53 14.45
N PHE A 190 5.71 11.73 13.76
CA PHE A 190 4.91 12.24 12.64
C PHE A 190 3.75 13.12 13.10
N ILE A 191 3.19 12.91 14.29
CA ILE A 191 2.23 13.85 14.89
C ILE A 191 2.90 15.19 15.18
N ASP A 192 4.11 15.20 15.73
CA ASP A 192 4.89 16.42 16.00
C ASP A 192 5.26 17.15 14.68
N GLU A 193 5.47 16.43 13.58
CA GLU A 193 5.60 16.95 12.20
C GLU A 193 4.26 17.45 11.59
N GLY A 194 3.17 17.35 12.36
CA GLY A 194 1.86 17.85 12.01
C GLY A 194 1.02 16.94 11.14
N PHE A 195 1.31 15.64 11.09
CA PHE A 195 0.43 14.64 10.48
C PHE A 195 -0.64 14.19 11.48
N ASN A 196 -1.90 14.11 11.05
CA ASN A 196 -2.97 13.55 11.87
C ASN A 196 -2.98 12.01 11.74
N VAL A 197 -2.10 11.34 12.48
CA VAL A 197 -2.11 9.86 12.54
C VAL A 197 -3.24 9.42 13.45
N ARG A 198 -4.38 9.11 12.86
CA ARG A 198 -5.62 8.79 13.57
C ARG A 198 -5.73 7.32 13.96
N TYR A 199 -5.09 6.45 13.21
CA TYR A 199 -5.18 4.99 13.40
C TYR A 199 -3.81 4.36 13.37
N ILE A 200 -3.64 3.31 14.20
CA ILE A 200 -2.49 2.41 14.18
C ILE A 200 -2.99 0.97 14.07
N SER A 201 -2.44 0.23 13.11
CA SER A 201 -2.65 -1.22 12.98
C SER A 201 -1.32 -1.93 13.27
N PRO A 202 -1.15 -2.48 14.47
CA PRO A 202 0.14 -3.01 14.92
C PRO A 202 0.55 -4.31 14.22
N ILE A 203 -0.41 -5.06 13.68
CA ILE A 203 -0.15 -6.34 13.00
C ILE A 203 -1.05 -6.45 11.78
N ASN A 204 -0.44 -6.53 10.58
CA ASN A 204 -1.17 -6.70 9.33
C ASN A 204 -1.41 -8.18 9.05
N GLU A 205 -2.65 -8.55 8.72
CA GLU A 205 -3.06 -9.89 8.26
C GLU A 205 -2.48 -11.03 9.14
N PRO A 206 -2.71 -10.99 10.46
CA PRO A 206 -2.07 -11.92 11.41
C PRO A 206 -2.46 -13.40 11.18
N GLN A 207 -3.53 -13.67 10.44
CA GLN A 207 -4.01 -15.02 10.15
C GLN A 207 -3.29 -15.70 8.97
N ILE A 208 -2.46 -14.97 8.21
CA ILE A 208 -1.78 -15.50 7.03
C ILE A 208 -0.48 -16.23 7.42
N ASP A 209 -0.16 -17.29 6.67
CA ASP A 209 1.13 -17.96 6.73
C ASP A 209 2.21 -17.17 5.98
N TRP A 210 2.87 -16.29 6.70
CA TRP A 210 3.94 -15.49 6.16
C TRP A 210 5.26 -16.26 5.99
N GLY A 211 5.43 -17.42 6.63
CA GLY A 211 6.62 -18.25 6.50
C GLY A 211 6.78 -18.87 5.12
N GLU A 212 5.68 -19.17 4.44
CA GLU A 212 5.66 -19.68 3.06
C GLU A 212 5.65 -18.54 2.02
N ASN A 213 5.12 -17.37 2.40
CA ASN A 213 4.90 -16.25 1.51
C ASN A 213 6.03 -15.20 1.66
N LYS A 214 7.08 -15.32 0.86
CA LYS A 214 8.32 -14.55 0.97
C LYS A 214 8.35 -13.25 0.15
N TRP A 215 7.24 -12.78 -0.33
CA TRP A 215 7.22 -11.60 -1.21
C TRP A 215 7.11 -10.25 -0.46
N GLN A 216 6.75 -10.27 0.81
CA GLN A 216 6.66 -9.09 1.68
C GLN A 216 7.02 -9.45 3.13
N GLU A 217 7.22 -8.44 3.97
CA GLU A 217 7.26 -8.59 5.42
C GLU A 217 5.92 -9.12 5.95
N GLY A 218 5.94 -9.92 7.01
CA GLY A 218 4.72 -10.43 7.60
C GLY A 218 4.95 -11.23 8.89
N SER A 219 4.01 -11.13 9.82
CA SER A 219 4.01 -11.87 11.08
C SER A 219 2.66 -12.52 11.31
N PHE A 220 2.67 -13.83 11.57
CA PHE A 220 1.50 -14.50 12.14
C PHE A 220 1.29 -14.03 13.58
N ALA A 221 0.05 -13.92 14.00
CA ALA A 221 -0.32 -13.74 15.41
C ALA A 221 -1.67 -14.42 15.70
N THR A 222 -1.82 -14.94 16.91
CA THR A 222 -3.11 -15.41 17.43
C THR A 222 -3.87 -14.24 18.09
N ASN A 223 -5.15 -14.45 18.39
CA ASN A 223 -5.93 -13.47 19.17
C ASN A 223 -5.38 -13.27 20.61
N GLN A 224 -4.54 -14.17 21.08
CA GLN A 224 -3.89 -14.04 22.39
C GLN A 224 -2.58 -13.26 22.31
N ASP A 225 -1.96 -13.19 21.12
CA ASP A 225 -0.73 -12.44 20.88
C ASP A 225 -1.03 -10.95 20.62
N ALA A 226 -2.24 -10.63 20.15
CA ALA A 226 -2.69 -9.28 19.79
C ALA A 226 -3.38 -8.60 20.97
#